data_4f7480f0af2e8c8c79feeebf6ba03b4b
#
_entry.id   4f7480f0af2e8c8c79feeebf6ba03b4b
#
_cell.length_a   1.000
_cell.length_b   1.000
_cell.length_c   1.000
_cell.angle_alpha   90.00
_cell.angle_beta   90.00
_cell.angle_gamma   90.00
#
_symmetry.space_group_name_H-M   'P 1'
#
loop_
_entity.id
_entity.type
_entity.pdbx_description
1 polymer ?
#
loop_
_entity_poly.entity_id
_entity_poly.type
_entity_poly.pdbx_seq_one_letter_code
_entity_poly.pdbx_strand_id
1 'polypeptide(L)'
;IPVASIVLDQTAVTVTEGDVLTLTATINPENADDKTVTWSTSDATIATVDNGVVTALAPGVVTITAAVGDKEAKCVVTVEEKFIPVTGIVLNYTEATIFVGDKLELVATVLPEDATKQTVTWKSSDKNVASVRRGIVVGAAEGTTVITAKIEDFEATCVVTVKLADGIDQVTDTERLTIYDITGRPVRWDAKTTDGLEQGIYIINGRKTVVK
;
A
#
# COMPACT_ATOMS: atom_id res chain seq x y z
N ILE A 1 5.85 52.40 -31.33
CA ILE A 1 7.04 51.56 -31.62
C ILE A 1 6.60 50.10 -31.60
N PRO A 2 6.69 49.40 -32.71
CA PRO A 2 6.26 48.00 -32.77
C PRO A 2 7.18 47.08 -31.94
N VAL A 3 6.66 45.95 -31.45
CA VAL A 3 7.42 44.89 -30.82
C VAL A 3 8.33 44.23 -31.86
N ALA A 4 9.62 44.18 -31.57
CA ALA A 4 10.59 43.50 -32.43
C ALA A 4 10.75 42.00 -32.01
N SER A 5 10.82 41.76 -30.70
CA SER A 5 10.90 40.39 -30.14
C SER A 5 10.41 40.33 -28.71
N ILE A 6 10.08 39.13 -28.26
CA ILE A 6 9.88 38.74 -26.86
C ILE A 6 10.86 37.62 -26.54
N VAL A 7 11.44 37.64 -25.34
CA VAL A 7 12.32 36.58 -24.85
C VAL A 7 11.91 36.19 -23.44
N LEU A 8 12.10 34.92 -23.08
CA LEU A 8 11.96 34.45 -21.73
C LEU A 8 13.34 34.35 -21.05
N ASP A 9 13.37 34.54 -19.74
CA ASP A 9 14.56 34.35 -18.90
C ASP A 9 15.05 32.90 -18.89
N GLN A 10 14.14 31.92 -19.19
CA GLN A 10 14.45 30.52 -19.31
C GLN A 10 13.80 29.91 -20.57
N THR A 11 14.52 29.02 -21.25
CA THR A 11 14.03 28.29 -22.43
C THR A 11 13.71 26.81 -22.12
N ALA A 12 14.27 26.29 -21.03
CA ALA A 12 13.99 24.97 -20.47
C ALA A 12 14.22 24.98 -18.98
N VAL A 13 13.40 24.23 -18.25
CA VAL A 13 13.48 24.09 -16.79
C VAL A 13 12.89 22.78 -16.36
N THR A 14 13.44 22.18 -15.30
CA THR A 14 12.88 21.02 -14.61
C THR A 14 12.39 21.45 -13.23
N VAL A 15 11.18 21.04 -12.90
CA VAL A 15 10.51 21.29 -11.60
C VAL A 15 9.87 20.01 -11.12
N THR A 16 9.51 19.96 -9.85
CA THR A 16 8.81 18.83 -9.24
C THR A 16 7.31 19.12 -9.19
N GLU A 17 6.50 18.09 -9.26
CA GLU A 17 5.05 18.16 -9.06
C GLU A 17 4.72 18.92 -7.76
N GLY A 18 3.84 19.91 -7.86
CA GLY A 18 3.48 20.83 -6.78
C GLY A 18 4.33 22.10 -6.68
N ASP A 19 5.45 22.19 -7.43
CA ASP A 19 6.28 23.39 -7.45
C ASP A 19 5.60 24.54 -8.23
N VAL A 20 6.00 25.76 -7.87
CA VAL A 20 5.61 26.99 -8.56
C VAL A 20 6.87 27.67 -9.08
N LEU A 21 6.87 28.00 -10.37
CA LEU A 21 7.95 28.66 -11.09
C LEU A 21 7.46 29.99 -11.65
N THR A 22 8.28 31.03 -11.64
CA THR A 22 7.98 32.28 -12.33
C THR A 22 8.88 32.42 -13.55
N LEU A 23 8.29 32.55 -14.73
CA LEU A 23 8.95 32.91 -15.98
C LEU A 23 8.81 34.41 -16.23
N THR A 24 9.90 35.06 -16.58
CA THR A 24 9.91 36.48 -16.91
C THR A 24 10.05 36.70 -18.40
N ALA A 25 9.09 37.42 -18.97
CA ALA A 25 9.10 37.81 -20.36
C ALA A 25 9.67 39.23 -20.52
N THR A 26 10.65 39.40 -21.40
CA THR A 26 11.23 40.69 -21.78
C THR A 26 10.87 41.02 -23.21
N ILE A 27 10.26 42.19 -23.42
CA ILE A 27 9.86 42.72 -24.74
C ILE A 27 10.92 43.67 -25.23
N ASN A 28 11.31 43.53 -26.47
CA ASN A 28 12.25 44.43 -27.16
C ASN A 28 11.57 45.12 -28.36
N PRO A 29 11.82 46.44 -28.54
CA PRO A 29 12.53 47.32 -27.63
C PRO A 29 11.67 47.59 -26.34
N GLU A 30 12.34 47.97 -25.25
CA GLU A 30 11.69 48.18 -23.96
C GLU A 30 10.61 49.31 -23.99
N ASN A 31 10.71 50.21 -24.96
CA ASN A 31 9.74 51.31 -25.18
C ASN A 31 8.68 50.93 -26.30
N ALA A 32 8.44 49.66 -26.54
CA ALA A 32 7.35 49.20 -27.42
C ALA A 32 5.98 49.67 -26.90
N ASP A 33 5.07 50.00 -27.81
CA ASP A 33 3.74 50.52 -27.47
C ASP A 33 2.84 49.42 -26.84
N ASP A 34 2.94 48.18 -27.37
CA ASP A 34 2.22 47.04 -26.82
C ASP A 34 3.16 46.22 -25.89
N LYS A 35 2.75 46.08 -24.64
CA LYS A 35 3.44 45.30 -23.62
C LYS A 35 2.55 44.23 -23.01
N THR A 36 1.42 43.96 -23.64
CA THR A 36 0.47 42.95 -23.15
C THR A 36 0.95 41.57 -23.53
N VAL A 37 1.53 40.86 -22.55
CA VAL A 37 1.95 39.46 -22.72
C VAL A 37 0.78 38.56 -22.44
N THR A 38 0.46 37.69 -23.39
CA THR A 38 -0.47 36.57 -23.20
C THR A 38 0.31 35.29 -22.96
N TRP A 39 -0.14 34.51 -21.98
CA TRP A 39 0.51 33.26 -21.59
C TRP A 39 -0.37 32.08 -21.92
N SER A 40 0.22 30.99 -22.36
CA SER A 40 -0.48 29.73 -22.64
C SER A 40 0.39 28.53 -22.32
N THR A 41 -0.26 27.41 -22.06
CA THR A 41 0.37 26.11 -21.86
C THR A 41 -0.09 25.14 -22.96
N SER A 42 0.79 24.23 -23.39
CA SER A 42 0.43 23.20 -24.35
C SER A 42 -0.43 22.09 -23.73
N ASP A 43 -0.35 21.92 -22.39
CA ASP A 43 -1.15 20.94 -21.63
C ASP A 43 -1.39 21.45 -20.19
N ALA A 44 -2.62 21.89 -19.93
CA ALA A 44 -3.01 22.40 -18.63
C ALA A 44 -3.19 21.29 -17.55
N THR A 45 -3.14 20.01 -17.93
CA THR A 45 -3.16 18.91 -16.97
C THR A 45 -1.78 18.65 -16.38
N ILE A 46 -0.70 19.02 -17.08
CA ILE A 46 0.68 18.90 -16.62
C ILE A 46 1.12 20.16 -15.88
N ALA A 47 0.89 21.33 -16.46
CA ALA A 47 1.14 22.60 -15.79
C ALA A 47 0.24 23.72 -16.32
N THR A 48 -0.18 24.60 -15.41
CA THR A 48 -0.90 25.82 -15.73
C THR A 48 0.03 27.03 -15.72
N VAL A 49 -0.35 28.11 -16.40
CA VAL A 49 0.36 29.39 -16.36
C VAL A 49 -0.61 30.54 -16.21
N ASP A 50 -0.33 31.46 -15.29
CA ASP A 50 -1.03 32.72 -15.11
C ASP A 50 -0.02 33.84 -14.91
N ASN A 51 -0.02 34.83 -15.81
CA ASN A 51 0.88 35.98 -15.78
C ASN A 51 2.37 35.61 -15.55
N GLY A 52 2.84 34.52 -16.19
CA GLY A 52 4.20 34.00 -16.06
C GLY A 52 4.43 33.09 -14.84
N VAL A 53 3.47 32.99 -13.94
CA VAL A 53 3.52 32.04 -12.82
C VAL A 53 3.05 30.67 -13.32
N VAL A 54 3.95 29.72 -13.35
CA VAL A 54 3.70 28.33 -13.77
C VAL A 54 3.52 27.47 -12.54
N THR A 55 2.43 26.72 -12.49
CA THR A 55 2.17 25.74 -11.42
C THR A 55 2.25 24.34 -12.01
N ALA A 56 3.17 23.51 -11.52
CA ALA A 56 3.35 22.11 -11.89
C ALA A 56 2.29 21.24 -11.22
N LEU A 57 1.48 20.52 -12.01
CA LEU A 57 0.33 19.74 -11.53
C LEU A 57 0.53 18.24 -11.60
N ALA A 58 1.22 17.74 -12.65
CA ALA A 58 1.44 16.32 -12.85
C ALA A 58 2.75 16.09 -13.63
N PRO A 59 3.39 14.92 -13.46
CA PRO A 59 4.60 14.56 -14.19
C PRO A 59 4.39 14.58 -15.71
N GLY A 60 5.36 15.14 -16.43
CA GLY A 60 5.31 15.22 -17.90
C GLY A 60 6.14 16.36 -18.47
N VAL A 61 6.04 16.57 -19.78
CA VAL A 61 6.73 17.66 -20.48
C VAL A 61 5.71 18.56 -21.15
N VAL A 62 5.80 19.86 -20.88
CA VAL A 62 4.87 20.86 -21.37
C VAL A 62 5.63 22.08 -21.89
N THR A 63 5.07 22.77 -22.87
CA THR A 63 5.61 24.01 -23.39
C THR A 63 4.76 25.19 -22.91
N ILE A 64 5.40 26.13 -22.22
CA ILE A 64 4.82 27.42 -21.85
C ILE A 64 5.20 28.42 -22.93
N THR A 65 4.21 29.14 -23.44
CA THR A 65 4.38 30.16 -24.46
C THR A 65 3.97 31.53 -23.94
N ALA A 66 4.84 32.52 -24.08
CA ALA A 66 4.55 33.92 -23.90
C ALA A 66 4.45 34.58 -25.26
N ALA A 67 3.38 35.30 -25.54
CA ALA A 67 3.15 35.97 -26.82
C ALA A 67 2.74 37.42 -26.63
N VAL A 68 3.21 38.28 -27.56
CA VAL A 68 2.81 39.66 -27.69
C VAL A 68 2.70 39.99 -29.18
N GLY A 69 1.49 40.34 -29.66
CA GLY A 69 1.20 40.50 -31.07
C GLY A 69 1.49 39.19 -31.86
N ASP A 70 2.40 39.26 -32.83
CA ASP A 70 2.85 38.15 -33.67
C ASP A 70 4.16 37.48 -33.17
N LYS A 71 4.69 37.90 -32.02
CA LYS A 71 5.96 37.44 -31.46
C LYS A 71 5.70 36.45 -30.32
N GLU A 72 6.46 35.37 -30.31
CA GLU A 72 6.37 34.33 -29.29
C GLU A 72 7.75 33.99 -28.72
N ALA A 73 7.77 33.61 -27.41
CA ALA A 73 8.89 32.96 -26.77
C ALA A 73 8.38 31.73 -26.02
N LYS A 74 9.19 30.67 -25.97
CA LYS A 74 8.78 29.36 -25.44
C LYS A 74 9.76 28.88 -24.40
N CYS A 75 9.22 28.24 -23.34
CA CYS A 75 9.98 27.52 -22.33
C CYS A 75 9.44 26.08 -22.24
N VAL A 76 10.33 25.09 -22.35
CA VAL A 76 10.00 23.70 -22.09
C VAL A 76 10.10 23.43 -20.60
N VAL A 77 9.00 23.07 -19.99
CA VAL A 77 8.94 22.71 -18.57
C VAL A 77 8.80 21.20 -18.46
N THR A 78 9.78 20.56 -17.81
CA THR A 78 9.71 19.14 -17.43
C THR A 78 9.27 19.06 -15.98
N VAL A 79 8.14 18.44 -15.73
CA VAL A 79 7.63 18.17 -14.38
C VAL A 79 8.00 16.76 -14.00
N GLU A 80 8.79 16.60 -12.94
CA GLU A 80 9.15 15.30 -12.37
C GLU A 80 8.17 14.91 -11.26
N GLU A 81 7.98 13.59 -11.08
CA GLU A 81 7.17 13.06 -9.99
C GLU A 81 7.77 13.44 -8.63
N LYS A 82 6.93 13.84 -7.70
CA LYS A 82 7.35 14.13 -6.33
C LYS A 82 7.72 12.84 -5.61
N PHE A 83 9.00 12.71 -5.24
CA PHE A 83 9.45 11.57 -4.44
C PHE A 83 9.07 11.76 -2.97
N ILE A 84 8.23 10.87 -2.44
CA ILE A 84 7.84 10.80 -1.04
C ILE A 84 8.50 9.56 -0.43
N PRO A 85 9.49 9.74 0.48
CA PRO A 85 10.21 8.61 1.06
C PRO A 85 9.33 7.80 2.00
N VAL A 86 9.62 6.50 2.10
CA VAL A 86 9.06 5.65 3.16
C VAL A 86 9.64 6.09 4.49
N THR A 87 8.79 6.24 5.50
CA THR A 87 9.17 6.58 6.89
C THR A 87 8.87 5.46 7.88
N GLY A 88 8.14 4.43 7.45
CA GLY A 88 7.81 3.29 8.29
C GLY A 88 6.91 2.26 7.60
N ILE A 89 6.70 1.17 8.30
CA ILE A 89 5.75 0.11 7.94
C ILE A 89 5.10 -0.43 9.22
N VAL A 90 3.81 -0.71 9.18
CA VAL A 90 3.07 -1.32 10.28
C VAL A 90 2.25 -2.50 9.78
N LEU A 91 1.99 -3.46 10.66
CA LEU A 91 1.10 -4.60 10.40
C LEU A 91 -0.20 -4.45 11.18
N ASN A 92 -1.28 -5.03 10.64
CA ASN A 92 -2.58 -5.13 11.33
C ASN A 92 -2.54 -6.03 12.57
N TYR A 93 -1.56 -6.95 12.68
CA TYR A 93 -1.32 -7.81 13.82
C TYR A 93 0.17 -7.86 14.17
N THR A 94 0.51 -7.81 15.45
CA THR A 94 1.86 -8.05 15.99
C THR A 94 2.03 -9.50 16.46
N GLU A 95 0.92 -10.17 16.77
CA GLU A 95 0.85 -11.58 17.12
C GLU A 95 -0.47 -12.18 16.65
N ALA A 96 -0.48 -13.46 16.35
CA ALA A 96 -1.67 -14.19 15.94
C ALA A 96 -1.54 -15.69 16.25
N THR A 97 -2.66 -16.35 16.50
CA THR A 97 -2.74 -17.81 16.61
C THR A 97 -3.67 -18.35 15.54
N ILE A 98 -3.20 -19.35 14.79
CA ILE A 98 -3.96 -20.05 13.75
C ILE A 98 -3.80 -21.56 13.93
N PHE A 99 -4.62 -22.34 13.23
CA PHE A 99 -4.45 -23.79 13.19
C PHE A 99 -3.76 -24.25 11.92
N VAL A 100 -3.23 -25.48 11.93
CA VAL A 100 -2.66 -26.10 10.72
C VAL A 100 -3.71 -26.14 9.63
N GLY A 101 -3.36 -25.60 8.44
CA GLY A 101 -4.25 -25.47 7.29
C GLY A 101 -5.02 -24.15 7.21
N ASP A 102 -5.06 -23.36 8.29
CA ASP A 102 -5.71 -22.06 8.30
C ASP A 102 -4.89 -21.03 7.51
N LYS A 103 -5.61 -19.98 7.10
CA LYS A 103 -5.04 -18.80 6.44
C LYS A 103 -5.29 -17.58 7.31
N LEU A 104 -4.25 -16.77 7.47
CA LEU A 104 -4.29 -15.45 8.12
C LEU A 104 -3.87 -14.40 7.10
N GLU A 105 -4.64 -13.35 6.97
CA GLU A 105 -4.26 -12.19 6.17
C GLU A 105 -3.57 -11.14 7.04
N LEU A 106 -2.28 -10.93 6.78
CA LEU A 106 -1.52 -9.81 7.31
C LEU A 106 -1.53 -8.67 6.29
N VAL A 107 -2.00 -7.52 6.74
CA VAL A 107 -1.99 -6.29 5.94
C VAL A 107 -0.84 -5.41 6.43
N ALA A 108 0.04 -5.05 5.51
CA ALA A 108 1.12 -4.11 5.77
C ALA A 108 0.73 -2.73 5.24
N THR A 109 0.78 -1.72 6.10
CA THR A 109 0.59 -0.32 5.74
C THR A 109 1.93 0.38 5.72
N VAL A 110 2.31 0.91 4.57
CA VAL A 110 3.52 1.73 4.38
C VAL A 110 3.20 3.15 4.82
N LEU A 111 4.15 3.80 5.49
CA LEU A 111 3.99 5.17 5.98
C LEU A 111 5.02 6.10 5.30
N PRO A 112 4.59 7.31 4.88
CA PRO A 112 3.19 7.73 4.78
C PRO A 112 2.45 6.93 3.70
N GLU A 113 1.12 6.96 3.70
CA GLU A 113 0.31 6.16 2.74
C GLU A 113 0.54 6.55 1.27
N ASP A 114 0.96 7.80 1.03
CA ASP A 114 1.32 8.36 -0.28
C ASP A 114 2.81 8.21 -0.60
N ALA A 115 3.58 7.41 0.16
CA ALA A 115 4.98 7.13 -0.17
C ALA A 115 5.11 6.59 -1.60
N THR A 116 6.12 7.08 -2.33
CA THR A 116 6.33 6.70 -3.75
C THR A 116 6.56 5.20 -3.93
N LYS A 117 7.17 4.54 -2.94
CA LYS A 117 7.35 3.09 -2.92
C LYS A 117 6.35 2.44 -1.99
N GLN A 118 5.62 1.43 -2.53
CA GLN A 118 4.58 0.69 -1.80
C GLN A 118 4.81 -0.83 -1.82
N THR A 119 5.89 -1.28 -2.48
CA THR A 119 6.11 -2.73 -2.66
C THR A 119 6.73 -3.34 -1.41
N VAL A 120 5.94 -4.15 -0.69
CA VAL A 120 6.36 -4.85 0.52
C VAL A 120 6.81 -6.27 0.17
N THR A 121 7.95 -6.68 0.72
CA THR A 121 8.45 -8.06 0.67
C THR A 121 8.11 -8.79 1.97
N TRP A 122 7.83 -10.10 1.86
CA TRP A 122 7.39 -10.92 2.96
C TRP A 122 8.33 -12.11 3.18
N LYS A 123 8.63 -12.41 4.45
CA LYS A 123 9.46 -13.53 4.83
C LYS A 123 8.91 -14.22 6.07
N SER A 124 8.97 -15.54 6.11
CA SER A 124 8.79 -16.34 7.32
C SER A 124 10.16 -16.78 7.84
N SER A 125 10.35 -16.74 9.16
CA SER A 125 11.56 -17.26 9.80
C SER A 125 11.64 -18.79 9.75
N ASP A 126 10.47 -19.46 9.76
CA ASP A 126 10.35 -20.90 9.55
C ASP A 126 9.13 -21.24 8.67
N LYS A 127 9.41 -21.57 7.41
CA LYS A 127 8.38 -21.93 6.42
C LYS A 127 7.75 -23.30 6.68
N ASN A 128 8.39 -24.16 7.50
CA ASN A 128 7.80 -25.44 7.87
C ASN A 128 6.68 -25.26 8.90
N VAL A 129 6.73 -24.21 9.72
CA VAL A 129 5.68 -23.84 10.67
C VAL A 129 4.58 -23.06 9.97
N ALA A 130 4.92 -21.97 9.29
CA ALA A 130 3.98 -21.24 8.44
C ALA A 130 4.71 -20.55 7.29
N SER A 131 4.11 -20.60 6.11
CA SER A 131 4.58 -19.88 4.92
C SER A 131 3.82 -18.58 4.74
N VAL A 132 4.43 -17.60 4.05
CA VAL A 132 3.78 -16.33 3.71
C VAL A 132 3.97 -16.00 2.24
N ARG A 133 2.91 -15.51 1.60
CA ARG A 133 2.94 -14.99 0.23
C ARG A 133 1.99 -13.80 0.11
N ARG A 134 2.53 -12.61 -0.22
CA ARG A 134 1.72 -11.37 -0.37
C ARG A 134 0.82 -11.09 0.84
N GLY A 135 1.35 -11.29 2.06
CA GLY A 135 0.60 -11.10 3.29
C GLY A 135 -0.29 -12.27 3.71
N ILE A 136 -0.57 -13.24 2.83
CA ILE A 136 -1.34 -14.43 3.20
C ILE A 136 -0.39 -15.44 3.87
N VAL A 137 -0.61 -15.68 5.15
CA VAL A 137 0.09 -16.67 5.97
C VAL A 137 -0.71 -17.97 5.99
N VAL A 138 -0.06 -19.10 5.78
CA VAL A 138 -0.67 -20.44 5.82
C VAL A 138 0.05 -21.29 6.86
N GLY A 139 -0.67 -21.77 7.86
CA GLY A 139 -0.14 -22.68 8.88
C GLY A 139 0.14 -24.07 8.29
N ALA A 140 1.38 -24.55 8.46
CA ALA A 140 1.80 -25.85 7.89
C ALA A 140 2.03 -26.92 8.96
N ALA A 141 2.61 -26.57 10.11
CA ALA A 141 2.85 -27.46 11.23
C ALA A 141 2.78 -26.69 12.55
N GLU A 142 2.56 -27.42 13.64
CA GLU A 142 2.58 -26.84 15.00
C GLU A 142 3.93 -26.20 15.31
N GLY A 143 3.89 -25.00 15.91
CA GLY A 143 5.08 -24.25 16.28
C GLY A 143 4.82 -22.76 16.29
N THR A 144 5.92 -21.99 16.42
CA THR A 144 5.89 -20.54 16.38
C THR A 144 6.90 -20.04 15.35
N THR A 145 6.50 -19.11 14.51
CA THR A 145 7.33 -18.46 13.50
C THR A 145 7.11 -16.96 13.49
N VAL A 146 8.10 -16.21 13.04
CA VAL A 146 8.00 -14.76 12.87
C VAL A 146 7.80 -14.46 11.38
N ILE A 147 6.73 -13.79 11.06
CA ILE A 147 6.48 -13.24 9.73
C ILE A 147 6.98 -11.81 9.71
N THR A 148 7.83 -11.48 8.76
CA THR A 148 8.41 -10.15 8.56
C THR A 148 7.90 -9.56 7.25
N ALA A 149 7.37 -8.36 7.33
CA ALA A 149 7.10 -7.47 6.19
C ALA A 149 8.21 -6.43 6.10
N LYS A 150 8.81 -6.25 4.94
CA LYS A 150 9.93 -5.33 4.73
C LYS A 150 9.72 -4.47 3.50
N ILE A 151 10.04 -3.18 3.65
CA ILE A 151 10.17 -2.21 2.57
C ILE A 151 11.39 -1.33 2.85
N GLU A 152 12.33 -1.25 1.90
CA GLU A 152 13.60 -0.54 2.08
C GLU A 152 14.30 -0.98 3.39
N ASP A 153 14.57 -0.05 4.30
CA ASP A 153 15.21 -0.33 5.60
C ASP A 153 14.19 -0.53 6.74
N PHE A 154 12.89 -0.44 6.46
CA PHE A 154 11.84 -0.58 7.45
C PHE A 154 11.28 -2.00 7.48
N GLU A 155 11.08 -2.52 8.68
CA GLU A 155 10.53 -3.85 8.93
C GLU A 155 9.43 -3.81 9.99
N ALA A 156 8.40 -4.62 9.80
CA ALA A 156 7.37 -4.91 10.79
C ALA A 156 7.20 -6.43 10.91
N THR A 157 6.98 -6.91 12.11
CA THR A 157 6.92 -8.34 12.40
C THR A 157 5.61 -8.73 13.06
N CYS A 158 5.18 -9.97 12.77
CA CYS A 158 4.07 -10.63 13.45
C CYS A 158 4.53 -12.01 13.92
N VAL A 159 4.36 -12.29 15.22
CA VAL A 159 4.60 -13.63 15.78
C VAL A 159 3.38 -14.48 15.51
N VAL A 160 3.54 -15.55 14.73
CA VAL A 160 2.45 -16.47 14.39
C VAL A 160 2.66 -17.80 15.10
N THR A 161 1.74 -18.14 15.97
CA THR A 161 1.67 -19.46 16.62
C THR A 161 0.69 -20.34 15.86
N VAL A 162 1.18 -21.44 15.35
CA VAL A 162 0.37 -22.46 14.67
C VAL A 162 0.11 -23.60 15.64
N LYS A 163 -1.15 -23.91 15.87
CA LYS A 163 -1.57 -25.05 16.68
C LYS A 163 -2.12 -26.17 15.81
N LEU A 164 -1.98 -27.39 16.27
CA LEU A 164 -2.75 -28.49 15.69
C LEU A 164 -4.23 -28.20 15.99
N ALA A 165 -5.09 -28.51 15.02
CA ALA A 165 -6.53 -28.60 15.29
C ALA A 165 -6.79 -29.88 16.10
N ASP A 166 -6.23 -29.92 17.31
CA ASP A 166 -6.49 -31.02 18.23
C ASP A 166 -7.94 -30.94 18.68
N GLY A 167 -8.59 -32.07 18.62
CA GLY A 167 -9.87 -32.21 19.26
C GLY A 167 -9.77 -31.80 20.71
N ILE A 168 -10.40 -30.70 21.02
CA ILE A 168 -10.68 -30.19 22.36
C ILE A 168 -9.47 -29.61 23.08
N ASP A 169 -9.22 -28.29 22.90
CA ASP A 169 -8.78 -27.45 24.02
C ASP A 169 -9.78 -27.71 25.16
N GLN A 170 -9.24 -28.03 26.35
CA GLN A 170 -10.04 -28.35 27.49
C GLN A 170 -11.23 -27.39 27.59
N VAL A 171 -12.43 -27.93 27.41
CA VAL A 171 -13.65 -27.20 27.73
C VAL A 171 -13.56 -26.84 29.20
N THR A 172 -13.19 -25.59 29.46
CA THR A 172 -13.26 -25.04 30.81
C THR A 172 -14.73 -25.00 31.21
N ASP A 173 -15.14 -26.01 31.90
CA ASP A 173 -16.18 -26.16 32.90
C ASP A 173 -17.51 -25.41 32.79
N THR A 174 -18.05 -25.10 31.63
CA THR A 174 -19.43 -24.57 31.54
C THR A 174 -20.24 -25.01 30.35
N GLU A 175 -19.65 -25.61 29.32
CA GLU A 175 -20.41 -26.03 28.13
C GLU A 175 -20.56 -27.56 28.08
N ARG A 176 -21.80 -28.01 28.01
CA ARG A 176 -22.16 -29.39 27.84
C ARG A 176 -21.88 -29.83 26.40
N LEU A 177 -21.13 -30.92 26.23
CA LEU A 177 -20.76 -31.46 24.93
C LEU A 177 -21.88 -32.33 24.39
N THR A 178 -22.24 -32.11 23.12
CA THR A 178 -23.06 -33.05 22.34
C THR A 178 -22.15 -33.79 21.37
N ILE A 179 -22.03 -35.10 21.56
CA ILE A 179 -21.09 -35.95 20.83
C ILE A 179 -21.87 -36.92 19.93
N TYR A 180 -21.56 -36.90 18.63
CA TYR A 180 -22.11 -37.81 17.63
C TYR A 180 -20.99 -38.64 17.01
N ASP A 181 -21.29 -39.86 16.59
CA ASP A 181 -20.42 -40.59 15.70
C ASP A 181 -20.41 -39.96 14.28
N ILE A 182 -19.53 -40.42 13.41
CA ILE A 182 -19.44 -39.90 12.04
C ILE A 182 -20.68 -40.16 11.17
N THR A 183 -21.59 -41.01 11.61
CA THR A 183 -22.86 -41.30 10.95
C THR A 183 -24.00 -40.37 11.40
N GLY A 184 -23.70 -39.48 12.37
CA GLY A 184 -24.68 -38.56 12.97
C GLY A 184 -25.50 -39.17 14.10
N ARG A 185 -25.15 -40.36 14.58
CA ARG A 185 -25.84 -41.02 15.70
C ARG A 185 -25.26 -40.44 17.00
N PRO A 186 -26.09 -40.02 17.96
CA PRO A 186 -25.62 -39.50 19.25
C PRO A 186 -24.93 -40.60 20.07
N VAL A 187 -23.74 -40.35 20.53
CA VAL A 187 -22.94 -41.25 21.35
C VAL A 187 -23.06 -40.83 22.80
N ARG A 188 -23.09 -39.54 23.10
CA ARG A 188 -23.20 -39.03 24.46
C ARG A 188 -23.87 -37.66 24.46
N TRP A 189 -24.77 -37.45 25.38
CA TRP A 189 -25.45 -36.20 25.64
C TRP A 189 -24.92 -35.59 26.95
N ASP A 190 -24.79 -34.30 27.00
CA ASP A 190 -24.54 -33.58 28.24
C ASP A 190 -23.23 -33.98 28.94
N ALA A 191 -22.22 -34.36 28.17
CA ALA A 191 -20.92 -34.72 28.70
C ALA A 191 -20.08 -33.44 28.97
N LYS A 192 -19.27 -33.46 30.03
CA LYS A 192 -18.32 -32.39 30.31
C LYS A 192 -16.92 -32.65 29.72
N THR A 193 -16.63 -33.88 29.39
CA THR A 193 -15.33 -34.31 28.84
C THR A 193 -15.53 -35.37 27.76
N THR A 194 -14.48 -35.66 27.03
CA THR A 194 -14.42 -36.79 26.07
C THR A 194 -13.92 -38.09 26.70
N ASP A 195 -13.66 -38.07 28.02
CA ASP A 195 -13.16 -39.25 28.72
C ASP A 195 -14.10 -40.47 28.55
N GLY A 196 -13.52 -41.61 28.28
CA GLY A 196 -14.24 -42.85 28.04
C GLY A 196 -14.88 -42.99 26.67
N LEU A 197 -14.56 -42.14 25.72
CA LEU A 197 -14.78 -42.40 24.29
C LEU A 197 -13.73 -43.41 23.79
N GLU A 198 -14.15 -44.33 22.97
CA GLU A 198 -13.22 -45.19 22.23
C GLU A 198 -12.44 -44.39 21.20
N GLN A 199 -11.24 -44.86 20.86
CA GLN A 199 -10.46 -44.26 19.80
C GLN A 199 -11.29 -44.20 18.50
N GLY A 200 -11.45 -43.04 17.91
CA GLY A 200 -12.29 -42.90 16.72
C GLY A 200 -12.46 -41.46 16.26
N ILE A 201 -13.32 -41.27 15.29
CA ILE A 201 -13.69 -39.94 14.75
C ILE A 201 -15.11 -39.63 15.20
N TYR A 202 -15.31 -38.48 15.79
CA TYR A 202 -16.57 -38.00 16.33
C TYR A 202 -16.89 -36.59 15.81
N ILE A 203 -18.16 -36.21 15.87
CA ILE A 203 -18.62 -34.83 15.72
C ILE A 203 -18.95 -34.30 17.10
N ILE A 204 -18.17 -33.32 17.59
CA ILE A 204 -18.32 -32.75 18.93
C ILE A 204 -18.64 -31.27 18.76
N ASN A 205 -19.79 -30.83 19.24
CA ASN A 205 -20.29 -29.44 19.07
C ASN A 205 -20.23 -29.00 17.60
N GLY A 206 -20.58 -29.91 16.66
CA GLY A 206 -20.57 -29.63 15.23
C GLY A 206 -19.21 -29.73 14.55
N ARG A 207 -18.13 -30.07 15.27
CA ARG A 207 -16.78 -30.20 14.71
C ARG A 207 -16.32 -31.65 14.65
N LYS A 208 -15.68 -32.02 13.54
CA LYS A 208 -15.05 -33.34 13.37
C LYS A 208 -13.80 -33.43 14.27
N THR A 209 -13.77 -34.39 15.16
CA THR A 209 -12.73 -34.57 16.18
C THR A 209 -12.21 -36.01 16.16
N VAL A 210 -10.91 -36.19 16.30
CA VAL A 210 -10.26 -37.50 16.42
C VAL A 210 -9.93 -37.75 17.89
N VAL A 211 -10.50 -38.79 18.48
CA VAL A 211 -10.15 -39.28 19.81
C VAL A 211 -9.08 -40.35 19.63
N LYS A 212 -7.92 -40.17 20.24
CA LYS A 212 -6.75 -41.06 20.16
C LYS A 212 -6.74 -42.04 21.32
#